data_3fe84cb8b6a608ad60bdba8d24b00248
#
_entry.id   3fe84cb8b6a608ad60bdba8d24b00248
#
_cell.length_a   1.000
_cell.length_b   1.000
_cell.length_c   1.000
_cell.angle_alpha   90.00
_cell.angle_beta   90.00
_cell.angle_gamma   90.00
#
_symmetry.space_group_name_H-M   'P 1'
#
loop_
_entity.id
_entity.type
_entity.pdbx_description
1 polymer ?
#
loop_
_entity_poly.entity_id
_entity_poly.type
_entity_poly.pdbx_seq_one_letter_code
_entity_poly.pdbx_strand_id
1 'polypeptide(L)'
;MTMKSKFRHIALIGKHQPPVAGGMQPSSRQVLDKLAQFLHTEGCEVVFERETAANAGLQGYAALDVAQIGKDCDLAIVVGGDGTMLGFGRKLAPHGVPLIGINQGRLGFITDIPLDQIQQVLRPMLRGEYEVDDRALMHGKVWRDGHCVFEAL
;
A
#
# COMPACT_ATOMS: atom_id res chain seq x y z
N MET A 1 -22.80 -4.21 -18.31
CA MET A 1 -21.35 -4.14 -18.60
C MET A 1 -20.60 -3.91 -17.29
N THR A 2 -19.80 -4.85 -16.91
CA THR A 2 -18.87 -4.65 -15.79
C THR A 2 -17.76 -3.70 -16.25
N MET A 3 -17.72 -2.50 -15.72
CA MET A 3 -16.63 -1.57 -16.03
C MET A 3 -15.34 -2.16 -15.45
N LYS A 4 -14.39 -2.46 -16.34
CA LYS A 4 -13.07 -2.98 -15.91
C LYS A 4 -12.29 -1.90 -15.17
N SER A 5 -11.54 -2.32 -14.15
CA SER A 5 -10.59 -1.44 -13.47
C SER A 5 -9.58 -0.84 -14.44
N LYS A 6 -9.21 0.42 -14.22
CA LYS A 6 -8.10 1.06 -14.92
C LYS A 6 -6.74 0.54 -14.48
N PHE A 7 -6.67 -0.04 -13.28
CA PHE A 7 -5.47 -0.68 -12.74
C PHE A 7 -5.58 -2.19 -12.91
N ARG A 8 -4.52 -2.82 -13.42
CA ARG A 8 -4.49 -4.25 -13.68
C ARG A 8 -3.67 -5.03 -12.66
N HIS A 9 -2.53 -4.51 -12.29
CA HIS A 9 -1.58 -5.17 -11.40
C HIS A 9 -1.40 -4.35 -10.13
N ILE A 10 -1.98 -4.81 -9.04
CA ILE A 10 -2.02 -4.07 -7.77
C ILE A 10 -1.18 -4.80 -6.73
N ALA A 11 -0.23 -4.07 -6.13
CA ALA A 11 0.53 -4.55 -4.99
C ALA A 11 -0.17 -4.16 -3.69
N LEU A 12 -0.35 -5.11 -2.79
CA LEU A 12 -0.81 -4.88 -1.42
C LEU A 12 0.36 -4.89 -0.46
N ILE A 13 0.42 -3.86 0.35
CA ILE A 13 1.47 -3.62 1.34
C ILE A 13 0.79 -3.35 2.68
N GLY A 14 1.18 -4.06 3.71
CA GLY A 14 0.60 -3.89 5.03
C GLY A 14 1.66 -3.93 6.12
N LYS A 15 1.42 -3.17 7.19
CA LYS A 15 2.21 -3.30 8.41
C LYS A 15 1.69 -4.50 9.19
N HIS A 16 2.59 -5.38 9.60
CA HIS A 16 2.21 -6.43 10.54
C HIS A 16 1.86 -5.79 11.89
N GLN A 17 0.61 -5.97 12.29
CA GLN A 17 0.19 -5.69 13.66
C GLN A 17 -0.29 -7.01 14.27
N PRO A 18 0.35 -7.48 15.36
CA PRO A 18 -0.17 -8.63 16.06
C PRO A 18 -1.59 -8.34 16.56
N PRO A 19 -2.48 -9.32 16.58
CA PRO A 19 -3.83 -9.13 17.10
C PRO A 19 -3.75 -8.62 18.53
N VAL A 20 -4.42 -7.49 18.79
CA VAL A 20 -4.53 -6.96 20.16
C VAL A 20 -5.44 -7.90 20.93
N ALA A 21 -4.93 -8.48 22.01
CA ALA A 21 -5.71 -9.33 22.88
C ALA A 21 -6.95 -8.58 23.40
N GLY A 22 -8.15 -9.09 23.10
CA GLY A 22 -9.43 -8.49 23.49
C GLY A 22 -9.99 -7.38 22.58
N GLY A 23 -9.33 -7.09 21.45
CA GLY A 23 -9.81 -6.09 20.50
C GLY A 23 -10.81 -6.65 19.48
N MET A 24 -11.90 -5.92 19.21
CA MET A 24 -12.87 -6.23 18.15
C MET A 24 -12.39 -5.85 16.73
N GLN A 25 -11.12 -5.47 16.57
CA GLN A 25 -10.58 -5.09 15.27
C GLN A 25 -10.10 -6.32 14.49
N PRO A 26 -10.38 -6.37 13.18
CA PRO A 26 -9.91 -7.47 12.34
C PRO A 26 -8.38 -7.50 12.30
N SER A 27 -7.79 -8.70 12.26
CA SER A 27 -6.35 -8.85 12.10
C SER A 27 -5.90 -8.30 10.75
N SER A 28 -4.62 -7.89 10.65
CA SER A 28 -4.03 -7.44 9.39
C SER A 28 -4.21 -8.46 8.27
N ARG A 29 -4.08 -9.75 8.57
CA ARG A 29 -4.33 -10.83 7.62
C ARG A 29 -5.76 -10.81 7.07
N GLN A 30 -6.77 -10.67 7.93
CA GLN A 30 -8.17 -10.64 7.50
C GLN A 30 -8.47 -9.42 6.62
N VAL A 31 -7.93 -8.27 6.96
CA VAL A 31 -8.08 -7.04 6.15
C VAL A 31 -7.46 -7.22 4.78
N LEU A 32 -6.21 -7.69 4.73
CA LEU A 32 -5.48 -7.89 3.48
C LEU A 32 -6.12 -8.95 2.59
N ASP A 33 -6.57 -10.06 3.16
CA ASP A 33 -7.23 -11.13 2.41
C ASP A 33 -8.56 -10.66 1.81
N LYS A 34 -9.40 -9.99 2.59
CA LYS A 34 -10.65 -9.41 2.11
C LYS A 34 -10.44 -8.36 1.02
N LEU A 35 -9.41 -7.53 1.20
CA LEU A 35 -9.06 -6.53 0.20
C LEU A 35 -8.59 -7.18 -1.10
N ALA A 36 -7.75 -8.20 -1.02
CA ALA A 36 -7.30 -8.95 -2.19
C ALA A 36 -8.46 -9.61 -2.94
N GLN A 37 -9.40 -10.22 -2.22
CA GLN A 37 -10.61 -10.83 -2.80
C GLN A 37 -11.48 -9.77 -3.50
N PHE A 38 -11.66 -8.62 -2.86
CA PHE A 38 -12.41 -7.51 -3.46
C PHE A 38 -11.77 -7.03 -4.76
N LEU A 39 -10.47 -6.77 -4.77
CA LEU A 39 -9.73 -6.32 -5.95
C LEU A 39 -9.78 -7.37 -7.08
N HIS A 40 -9.69 -8.64 -6.73
CA HIS A 40 -9.83 -9.72 -7.70
C HIS A 40 -11.23 -9.75 -8.33
N THR A 41 -12.27 -9.53 -7.54
CA THR A 41 -13.66 -9.41 -8.04
C THR A 41 -13.82 -8.21 -8.99
N GLU A 42 -13.08 -7.13 -8.77
CA GLU A 42 -13.06 -5.96 -9.65
C GLU A 42 -12.20 -6.16 -10.91
N GLY A 43 -11.61 -7.35 -11.09
CA GLY A 43 -10.82 -7.72 -12.26
C GLY A 43 -9.35 -7.36 -12.21
N CYS A 44 -8.81 -7.13 -11.02
CA CYS A 44 -7.39 -6.83 -10.83
C CYS A 44 -6.59 -8.08 -10.50
N GLU A 45 -5.35 -8.12 -10.96
CA GLU A 45 -4.35 -9.07 -10.48
C GLU A 45 -3.69 -8.50 -9.22
N VAL A 46 -3.64 -9.30 -8.15
CA VAL A 46 -3.15 -8.88 -6.85
C VAL A 46 -1.88 -9.62 -6.50
N VAL A 47 -0.88 -8.86 -6.11
CA VAL A 47 0.36 -9.39 -5.53
C VAL A 47 0.59 -8.78 -4.16
N PHE A 48 1.39 -9.42 -3.33
CA PHE A 48 1.77 -8.88 -2.02
C PHE A 48 3.24 -8.48 -2.00
N GLU A 49 3.54 -7.44 -1.27
CA GLU A 49 4.91 -7.16 -0.89
C GLU A 49 5.42 -8.33 -0.02
N ARG A 50 6.68 -8.71 -0.20
CA ARG A 50 7.24 -9.96 0.34
C ARG A 50 7.16 -10.06 1.86
N GLU A 51 7.57 -9.02 2.58
CA GLU A 51 7.50 -9.01 4.04
C GLU A 51 6.05 -8.98 4.54
N THR A 52 5.18 -8.28 3.84
CA THR A 52 3.74 -8.26 4.11
C THR A 52 3.15 -9.67 4.03
N ALA A 53 3.44 -10.39 2.95
CA ALA A 53 2.95 -11.76 2.77
C ALA A 53 3.47 -12.71 3.86
N ALA A 54 4.76 -12.62 4.18
CA ALA A 54 5.40 -13.44 5.20
C ALA A 54 4.83 -13.16 6.60
N ASN A 55 4.73 -11.88 6.97
CA ASN A 55 4.25 -11.46 8.29
C ASN A 55 2.77 -11.75 8.51
N ALA A 56 1.96 -11.62 7.48
CA ALA A 56 0.53 -11.92 7.55
C ALA A 56 0.21 -13.41 7.37
N GLY A 57 1.19 -14.23 7.01
CA GLY A 57 1.00 -15.65 6.74
C GLY A 57 0.07 -15.90 5.55
N LEU A 58 0.10 -15.05 4.54
CA LEU A 58 -0.72 -15.16 3.35
C LEU A 58 -0.09 -16.15 2.37
N GLN A 59 -0.90 -17.11 1.93
CA GLN A 59 -0.51 -18.11 0.95
C GLN A 59 -1.42 -18.04 -0.27
N GLY A 60 -0.92 -18.50 -1.41
CA GLY A 60 -1.69 -18.50 -2.66
C GLY A 60 -1.62 -17.22 -3.47
N TYR A 61 -0.82 -16.25 -3.04
CA TYR A 61 -0.55 -15.01 -3.77
C TYR A 61 0.93 -14.92 -4.14
N ALA A 62 1.21 -14.27 -5.26
CA ALA A 62 2.59 -13.92 -5.59
C ALA A 62 3.13 -12.87 -4.59
N ALA A 63 4.36 -13.06 -4.15
CA ALA A 63 5.05 -12.16 -3.24
C ALA A 63 6.26 -11.53 -3.96
N LEU A 64 6.28 -10.22 -4.07
CA LEU A 64 7.27 -9.46 -4.81
C LEU A 64 8.07 -8.54 -3.88
N ASP A 65 9.33 -8.32 -4.21
CA ASP A 65 10.10 -7.26 -3.58
C ASP A 65 9.73 -5.88 -4.17
N VAL A 66 10.22 -4.81 -3.55
CA VAL A 66 9.89 -3.43 -3.96
C VAL A 66 10.32 -3.13 -5.40
N ALA A 67 11.47 -3.65 -5.84
CA ALA A 67 11.95 -3.43 -7.20
C ALA A 67 11.04 -4.11 -8.24
N GLN A 68 10.58 -5.32 -7.94
CA GLN A 68 9.63 -6.04 -8.78
C GLN A 68 8.26 -5.36 -8.81
N ILE A 69 7.78 -4.87 -7.66
CA ILE A 69 6.53 -4.08 -7.59
C ILE A 69 6.67 -2.83 -8.46
N GLY A 70 7.78 -2.13 -8.35
CA GLY A 70 8.05 -0.94 -9.14
C GLY A 70 8.04 -1.16 -10.66
N LYS A 71 8.42 -2.37 -11.08
CA LYS A 71 8.47 -2.76 -12.49
C LYS A 71 7.13 -3.29 -13.01
N ASP A 72 6.45 -4.08 -12.21
CA ASP A 72 5.34 -4.93 -12.68
C ASP A 72 3.96 -4.41 -12.27
N CYS A 73 3.88 -3.53 -11.26
CA CYS A 73 2.61 -3.02 -10.75
C CYS A 73 2.31 -1.59 -11.22
N ASP A 74 1.03 -1.32 -11.45
CA ASP A 74 0.54 -0.01 -11.84
C ASP A 74 -0.12 0.76 -10.69
N LEU A 75 -0.30 0.10 -9.54
CA LEU A 75 -0.82 0.69 -8.31
C LEU A 75 -0.28 -0.08 -7.11
N ALA A 76 0.02 0.62 -6.03
CA ALA A 76 0.27 0.03 -4.71
C ALA A 76 -0.75 0.55 -3.70
N ILE A 77 -1.34 -0.35 -2.93
CA ILE A 77 -2.26 -0.01 -1.85
C ILE A 77 -1.59 -0.36 -0.53
N VAL A 78 -1.39 0.65 0.30
CA VAL A 78 -0.74 0.53 1.61
C VAL A 78 -1.81 0.52 2.69
N VAL A 79 -1.85 -0.55 3.48
CA VAL A 79 -2.74 -0.69 4.64
C VAL A 79 -1.91 -0.50 5.91
N GLY A 80 -2.10 0.59 6.58
CA GLY A 80 -1.32 0.93 7.78
C GLY A 80 -1.54 2.36 8.22
N GLY A 81 -0.49 3.01 8.68
CA GLY A 81 -0.48 4.44 9.03
C GLY A 81 0.42 5.24 8.10
N ASP A 82 0.51 6.55 8.37
CA ASP A 82 1.33 7.48 7.58
C ASP A 82 2.80 7.08 7.52
N GLY A 83 3.35 6.53 8.60
CA GLY A 83 4.75 6.08 8.62
C GLY A 83 5.02 4.93 7.65
N THR A 84 4.12 3.96 7.55
CA THR A 84 4.21 2.86 6.57
C THR A 84 4.08 3.41 5.15
N MET A 85 3.13 4.30 4.94
CA MET A 85 2.90 4.95 3.65
C MET A 85 4.14 5.74 3.18
N LEU A 86 4.74 6.54 4.06
CA LEU A 86 5.97 7.28 3.77
C LEU A 86 7.16 6.37 3.47
N GLY A 87 7.29 5.28 4.22
CA GLY A 87 8.36 4.30 4.01
C GLY A 87 8.31 3.66 2.62
N PHE A 88 7.15 3.22 2.17
CA PHE A 88 6.97 2.66 0.83
C PHE A 88 6.92 3.73 -0.25
N GLY A 89 6.38 4.91 0.03
CA GLY A 89 6.42 6.05 -0.87
C GLY A 89 7.84 6.40 -1.31
N ARG A 90 8.78 6.45 -0.37
CA ARG A 90 10.20 6.66 -0.67
C ARG A 90 10.80 5.58 -1.57
N LYS A 91 10.46 4.33 -1.32
CA LYS A 91 10.99 3.18 -2.06
C LYS A 91 10.39 3.08 -3.47
N LEU A 92 9.13 3.44 -3.64
CA LEU A 92 8.40 3.32 -4.91
C LEU A 92 8.44 4.60 -5.76
N ALA A 93 8.79 5.74 -5.18
CA ALA A 93 8.89 7.01 -5.91
C ALA A 93 9.81 6.93 -7.15
N PRO A 94 11.00 6.30 -7.11
CA PRO A 94 11.85 6.17 -8.30
C PRO A 94 11.21 5.37 -9.44
N HIS A 95 10.20 4.56 -9.14
CA HIS A 95 9.50 3.72 -10.11
C HIS A 95 8.21 4.36 -10.64
N GLY A 96 7.78 5.49 -10.07
CA GLY A 96 6.57 6.18 -10.50
C GLY A 96 5.26 5.44 -10.24
N VAL A 97 5.24 4.49 -9.30
CA VAL A 97 4.03 3.74 -8.92
C VAL A 97 3.16 4.62 -8.03
N PRO A 98 1.91 4.91 -8.41
CA PRO A 98 0.99 5.63 -7.54
C PRO A 98 0.59 4.78 -6.32
N LEU A 99 0.30 5.46 -5.21
CA LEU A 99 -0.07 4.83 -3.96
C LEU A 99 -1.44 5.28 -3.47
N ILE A 100 -2.18 4.34 -2.88
CA ILE A 100 -3.40 4.64 -2.12
C ILE A 100 -3.16 4.21 -0.68
N GLY A 101 -3.51 5.05 0.29
CA GLY A 101 -3.35 4.77 1.72
C GLY A 101 -4.67 4.42 2.39
N ILE A 102 -4.74 3.22 2.97
CA ILE A 102 -5.84 2.78 3.83
C ILE A 102 -5.35 2.80 5.27
N ASN A 103 -6.07 3.51 6.13
CA ASN A 103 -5.68 3.64 7.52
C ASN A 103 -6.18 2.46 8.35
N GLN A 104 -5.23 1.81 9.02
CA GLN A 104 -5.51 0.76 10.01
C GLN A 104 -5.28 1.32 11.42
N GLY A 105 -6.21 2.12 11.92
CA GLY A 105 -6.12 2.76 13.23
C GLY A 105 -6.72 4.17 13.20
N ARG A 106 -5.97 5.15 13.70
CA ARG A 106 -6.39 6.55 13.63
C ARG A 106 -6.12 7.11 12.24
N LEU A 107 -7.08 7.81 11.66
CA LEU A 107 -6.93 8.48 10.37
C LEU A 107 -5.68 9.37 10.37
N GLY A 108 -4.88 9.22 9.32
CA GLY A 108 -3.68 10.02 9.08
C GLY A 108 -3.92 11.10 8.03
N PHE A 109 -2.85 11.81 7.67
CA PHE A 109 -2.89 12.84 6.63
C PHE A 109 -2.82 12.26 5.22
N ILE A 110 -2.14 11.12 5.04
CA ILE A 110 -1.94 10.46 3.74
C ILE A 110 -2.55 9.06 3.69
N THR A 111 -2.96 8.50 4.81
CA THR A 111 -3.77 7.30 4.93
C THR A 111 -5.14 7.69 5.46
N ASP A 112 -6.01 8.11 4.57
CA ASP A 112 -7.29 8.75 4.89
C ASP A 112 -8.52 7.90 4.56
N ILE A 113 -8.33 6.70 4.03
CA ILE A 113 -9.41 5.76 3.77
C ILE A 113 -9.58 4.85 4.99
N PRO A 114 -10.71 4.94 5.72
CA PRO A 114 -10.96 4.07 6.88
C PRO A 114 -11.30 2.63 6.44
N LEU A 115 -11.01 1.66 7.31
CA LEU A 115 -11.20 0.23 7.02
C LEU A 115 -12.63 -0.15 6.65
N ASP A 116 -13.62 0.48 7.27
CA ASP A 116 -15.04 0.21 7.05
C ASP A 116 -15.59 0.80 5.73
N GLN A 117 -14.81 1.64 5.06
CA GLN A 117 -15.18 2.30 3.81
C GLN A 117 -14.36 1.86 2.59
N ILE A 118 -13.52 0.83 2.73
CA ILE A 118 -12.57 0.41 1.68
C ILE A 118 -13.28 0.21 0.33
N GLN A 119 -14.28 -0.65 0.28
CA GLN A 119 -14.94 -1.00 -0.99
C GLN A 119 -15.69 0.19 -1.58
N GLN A 120 -16.36 0.98 -0.74
CA GLN A 120 -17.13 2.14 -1.13
C GLN A 120 -16.26 3.21 -1.77
N VAL A 121 -15.05 3.42 -1.24
CA VAL A 121 -14.11 4.42 -1.73
C VAL A 121 -13.29 3.88 -2.91
N LEU A 122 -12.77 2.66 -2.82
CA LEU A 122 -11.91 2.11 -3.88
C LEU A 122 -12.64 1.81 -5.18
N ARG A 123 -13.89 1.35 -5.12
CA ARG A 123 -14.60 0.96 -6.35
C ARG A 123 -14.70 2.09 -7.39
N PRO A 124 -15.11 3.32 -7.04
CA PRO A 124 -15.05 4.45 -7.97
C PRO A 124 -13.62 4.76 -8.42
N MET A 125 -12.65 4.73 -7.50
CA MET A 125 -11.24 5.00 -7.82
C MET A 125 -10.69 4.02 -8.85
N LEU A 126 -10.99 2.74 -8.72
CA LEU A 126 -10.58 1.72 -9.70
C LEU A 126 -11.17 1.98 -11.10
N ARG A 127 -12.30 2.66 -11.18
CA ARG A 127 -12.95 3.06 -12.42
C ARG A 127 -12.43 4.39 -13.00
N GLY A 128 -11.54 5.04 -12.28
CA GLY A 128 -10.90 6.30 -12.68
C GLY A 128 -11.48 7.56 -12.04
N GLU A 129 -12.35 7.42 -11.06
CA GLU A 129 -12.90 8.54 -10.28
C GLU A 129 -11.99 8.85 -9.11
N TYR A 130 -10.88 9.53 -9.36
CA TYR A 130 -9.91 9.96 -8.35
C TYR A 130 -9.18 11.23 -8.79
N GLU A 131 -8.65 11.94 -7.83
CA GLU A 131 -7.71 13.02 -8.03
C GLU A 131 -6.30 12.55 -7.69
N VAL A 132 -5.32 12.98 -8.47
CA VAL A 132 -3.90 12.71 -8.21
C VAL A 132 -3.34 13.81 -7.33
N ASP A 133 -2.74 13.43 -6.22
CA ASP A 133 -2.01 14.33 -5.33
C ASP A 133 -0.50 14.07 -5.51
N ASP A 134 0.14 14.91 -6.31
CA ASP A 134 1.58 14.84 -6.55
C ASP A 134 2.33 15.51 -5.40
N ARG A 135 3.09 14.72 -4.65
CA ARG A 135 3.90 15.18 -3.52
C ARG A 135 5.38 15.06 -3.82
N ALA A 136 6.09 16.18 -3.71
CA ALA A 136 7.53 16.20 -3.81
C ALA A 136 8.17 15.52 -2.59
N LEU A 137 9.23 14.76 -2.83
CA LEU A 137 10.09 14.21 -1.79
C LEU A 137 11.35 15.07 -1.67
N MET A 138 11.81 15.26 -0.42
CA MET A 138 13.08 15.93 -0.17
C MET A 138 14.17 14.89 0.04
N HIS A 139 15.29 15.07 -0.69
CA HIS A 139 16.48 14.26 -0.47
C HIS A 139 17.40 15.01 0.52
N GLY A 140 17.46 14.49 1.74
CA GLY A 140 18.33 15.02 2.80
C GLY A 140 19.63 14.25 2.90
N LYS A 141 20.74 14.98 3.09
CA LYS A 141 22.07 14.39 3.33
C LYS A 141 22.69 15.02 4.56
N VAL A 142 23.27 14.18 5.40
CA VAL A 142 24.05 14.62 6.56
C VAL A 142 25.53 14.38 6.28
N TRP A 143 26.32 15.44 6.37
CA TRP A 143 27.77 15.42 6.15
C TRP A 143 28.50 15.61 7.47
N ARG A 144 29.58 14.85 7.66
CA ARG A 144 30.50 15.02 8.79
C ARG A 144 31.92 14.83 8.27
N ASP A 145 32.79 15.79 8.58
CA ASP A 145 34.19 15.81 8.17
C ASP A 145 34.39 15.53 6.66
N GLY A 146 33.56 16.16 5.82
CA GLY A 146 33.60 16.02 4.36
C GLY A 146 33.06 14.73 3.79
N HIS A 147 32.47 13.86 4.62
CA HIS A 147 31.85 12.60 4.21
C HIS A 147 30.35 12.59 4.46
N CYS A 148 29.59 12.08 3.50
CA CYS A 148 28.17 11.83 3.69
C CYS A 148 27.99 10.61 4.62
N VAL A 149 27.50 10.85 5.84
CA VAL A 149 27.32 9.80 6.85
C VAL A 149 25.90 9.26 6.89
N PHE A 150 24.94 9.98 6.31
CA PHE A 150 23.55 9.57 6.23
C PHE A 150 22.86 10.29 5.09
N GLU A 151 21.99 9.59 4.38
CA GLU A 151 21.06 10.19 3.41
C GLU A 151 19.69 9.52 3.48
N ALA A 152 18.65 10.28 3.22
CA ALA A 152 17.27 9.82 3.15
C ALA A 152 16.48 10.61 2.10
N LEU A 153 15.52 9.93 1.51
CA LEU A 153 14.53 10.50 0.61
C LEU A 153 13.22 10.68 1.36
#